data_9bdfe362226c5ba962c722fd51ff811b
#
_entry.id   9bdfe362226c5ba962c722fd51ff811b
#
_cell.length_a   1.000
_cell.length_b   1.000
_cell.length_c   1.000
_cell.angle_alpha   90.00
_cell.angle_beta   90.00
_cell.angle_gamma   90.00
#
_symmetry.space_group_name_H-M   'P 1'
#
loop_
_entity.id
_entity.type
_entity.pdbx_description
1 polymer ?
#
loop_
_entity_poly.entity_id
_entity_poly.type
_entity_poly.pdbx_seq_one_letter_code
_entity_poly.pdbx_strand_id
1 'polypeptide(L)'
;MKRRVLLTCAASLALSGCAIGPNFHRPDMLKTGGYQSKALPASIHGTTGTGSAGAAQTLTAGADLSGAWWQALGVPQLDALVTRALQNNPSLRSAQATLKAAYEQTKVAGAPLLPSISASFNPTRNKTSKALSPVPGNNDYLYNLHTLQLNISYQPDLWGGLRRQVESQAAQAEMQRFQLIATTNTLINTLIVSLITQSSLNAQINTTSDIIANQQKLLGVMEKQFRLGDISEAQLLAQKAAVTQAQATLPPLHLQAEQAHDQIAALVGTTPDEVLPEIPLEAYRLPATLPVSLPSALLTQRPDIRAAESQMHSASAQVGVAIANRLPNVQLSATPGQAINAMSQFFTPGYGNWSIGAMVAQPIFQGFELMHLERQARANLLAATEQYKNTVLTSMQNVADTLHALQDDSDALTISAANEDAAVRSLRISQSQMSYGDISPVLLQAAVQIELEARLNLIQARATRFTDSVALFQALGGGWWHRNDTAMKVPSTDWHAAF
;
A
#
# COMPACT_ATOMS: atom_id res chain seq x y z
N MET A 1 -3.46 21.59 59.14
CA MET A 1 -3.86 21.67 57.74
C MET A 1 -2.70 21.58 56.75
N LYS A 2 -1.57 22.25 56.89
CA LYS A 2 -0.44 22.24 55.93
C LYS A 2 0.20 20.85 55.68
N ARG A 3 0.27 19.95 56.64
CA ARG A 3 0.81 18.58 56.46
C ARG A 3 -0.12 17.65 55.62
N ARG A 4 -1.45 17.84 55.69
CA ARG A 4 -2.40 17.05 54.90
C ARG A 4 -2.41 17.46 53.43
N VAL A 5 -2.22 18.76 53.14
CA VAL A 5 -2.10 19.27 51.80
C VAL A 5 -0.79 18.80 51.14
N LEU A 6 0.31 18.76 51.86
CA LEU A 6 1.59 18.23 51.35
C LEU A 6 1.55 16.72 51.07
N LEU A 7 0.81 15.94 51.87
CA LEU A 7 0.63 14.49 51.64
C LEU A 7 -0.28 14.23 50.40
N THR A 8 -1.32 15.06 50.19
CA THR A 8 -2.16 14.96 48.99
C THR A 8 -1.42 15.41 47.71
N CYS A 9 -0.60 16.47 47.75
CA CYS A 9 0.25 16.86 46.65
C CYS A 9 1.37 15.85 46.33
N ALA A 10 1.97 15.23 47.35
CA ALA A 10 2.98 14.18 47.15
C ALA A 10 2.35 12.88 46.60
N ALA A 11 1.13 12.54 47.02
CA ALA A 11 0.38 11.41 46.46
C ALA A 11 -0.05 11.66 45.01
N SER A 12 -0.43 12.89 44.63
CA SER A 12 -0.79 13.24 43.24
C SER A 12 0.44 13.30 42.29
N LEU A 13 1.61 13.68 42.81
CA LEU A 13 2.88 13.61 42.03
C LEU A 13 3.42 12.18 41.90
N ALA A 14 3.12 11.27 42.80
CA ALA A 14 3.46 9.85 42.66
C ALA A 14 2.53 9.09 41.71
N LEU A 15 1.36 9.65 41.40
CA LEU A 15 0.40 9.08 40.44
C LEU A 15 0.63 9.52 38.99
N SER A 16 1.58 10.41 38.69
CA SER A 16 2.08 10.61 37.30
C SER A 16 2.96 9.42 36.89
N GLY A 17 2.37 8.23 37.00
CA GLY A 17 3.02 6.95 36.98
C GLY A 17 3.69 6.65 35.63
N CYS A 18 4.92 6.25 35.67
CA CYS A 18 5.62 5.58 34.60
C CYS A 18 4.78 4.40 34.07
N ALA A 19 4.40 4.41 32.81
CA ALA A 19 3.81 3.23 32.19
C ALA A 19 4.85 2.11 32.20
N ILE A 20 4.47 0.93 32.73
CA ILE A 20 5.37 -0.20 32.85
C ILE A 20 5.72 -0.80 31.50
N GLY A 21 6.89 -1.48 31.41
CA GLY A 21 7.35 -2.11 30.17
C GLY A 21 8.36 -1.27 29.40
N PRO A 22 8.86 -1.80 28.28
CA PRO A 22 9.84 -1.09 27.45
C PRO A 22 9.19 0.11 26.75
N ASN A 23 9.91 1.23 26.70
CA ASN A 23 9.57 2.30 25.78
C ASN A 23 10.06 1.93 24.38
N PHE A 24 9.31 2.32 23.36
CA PHE A 24 9.70 2.09 21.99
C PHE A 24 10.97 2.87 21.65
N HIS A 25 11.93 2.16 21.04
CA HIS A 25 13.13 2.75 20.45
C HIS A 25 13.32 2.17 19.06
N ARG A 26 13.58 3.04 18.09
CA ARG A 26 13.93 2.61 16.74
C ARG A 26 15.27 1.87 16.80
N PRO A 27 15.39 0.67 16.18
CA PRO A 27 16.67 -0.04 16.13
C PRO A 27 17.73 0.77 15.40
N ASP A 28 18.98 0.62 15.83
CA ASP A 28 20.11 1.17 15.10
C ASP A 28 20.19 0.56 13.70
N MET A 29 20.37 1.41 12.72
CA MET A 29 20.42 1.02 11.32
C MET A 29 21.79 0.49 10.93
N LEU A 30 21.78 -0.42 9.95
CA LEU A 30 23.00 -0.84 9.28
C LEU A 30 23.69 0.39 8.66
N LYS A 31 24.94 0.61 9.01
CA LYS A 31 25.74 1.65 8.40
C LYS A 31 26.11 1.21 6.99
N THR A 32 25.51 1.85 5.98
CA THR A 32 25.82 1.61 4.56
C THR A 32 26.23 2.91 3.89
N GLY A 33 27.22 2.83 3.01
CA GLY A 33 27.70 3.98 2.23
C GLY A 33 26.94 4.23 0.94
N GLY A 34 26.02 3.31 0.53
CA GLY A 34 25.29 3.41 -0.75
C GLY A 34 24.44 2.18 -1.03
N TYR A 35 23.86 2.13 -2.23
CA TYR A 35 22.99 1.03 -2.71
C TYR A 35 23.78 -0.05 -3.47
N GLN A 36 24.93 0.28 -4.02
CA GLN A 36 25.73 -0.60 -4.87
C GLN A 36 27.18 -0.65 -4.38
N SER A 37 27.90 -1.73 -4.71
CA SER A 37 29.32 -1.89 -4.39
C SER A 37 30.24 -0.96 -5.19
N LYS A 38 29.78 -0.55 -6.39
CA LYS A 38 30.46 0.44 -7.25
C LYS A 38 29.83 1.81 -7.08
N ALA A 39 30.59 2.87 -7.30
CA ALA A 39 30.06 4.23 -7.32
C ALA A 39 29.01 4.35 -8.44
N LEU A 40 27.88 4.99 -8.12
CA LEU A 40 26.86 5.30 -9.12
C LEU A 40 27.45 6.24 -10.20
N PRO A 41 27.14 6.01 -11.48
CA PRO A 41 27.52 6.97 -12.52
C PRO A 41 26.80 8.30 -12.27
N ALA A 42 27.43 9.40 -12.64
CA ALA A 42 26.84 10.73 -12.50
C ALA A 42 25.64 10.92 -13.46
N SER A 43 25.60 10.18 -14.56
CA SER A 43 24.55 10.26 -15.57
C SER A 43 24.34 8.91 -16.29
N ILE A 44 23.12 8.70 -16.73
CA ILE A 44 22.72 7.64 -17.66
C ILE A 44 22.82 8.26 -19.05
N HIS A 45 23.56 7.61 -19.97
CA HIS A 45 23.78 8.17 -21.30
C HIS A 45 22.49 8.16 -22.14
N GLY A 46 22.41 9.07 -23.10
CA GLY A 46 21.31 9.16 -24.04
C GLY A 46 21.65 8.48 -25.35
N THR A 47 20.60 8.11 -26.12
CA THR A 47 20.69 7.49 -27.44
C THR A 47 20.03 8.39 -28.47
N THR A 48 20.77 8.84 -29.46
CA THR A 48 20.26 9.70 -30.56
C THR A 48 19.30 8.90 -31.44
N GLY A 49 18.28 9.57 -32.03
CA GLY A 49 17.36 8.94 -32.97
C GLY A 49 16.20 8.17 -32.35
N THR A 50 16.14 8.07 -31.00
CA THR A 50 15.10 7.29 -30.30
C THR A 50 14.01 8.16 -29.66
N GLY A 51 13.94 9.45 -30.04
CA GLY A 51 12.95 10.38 -29.50
C GLY A 51 13.22 10.73 -28.02
N SER A 52 12.14 11.02 -27.30
CA SER A 52 12.21 11.41 -25.88
C SER A 52 12.71 10.30 -24.94
N ALA A 53 12.53 9.02 -25.32
CA ALA A 53 13.06 7.88 -24.58
C ALA A 53 14.60 7.81 -24.61
N GLY A 54 15.25 8.42 -25.60
CA GLY A 54 16.70 8.51 -25.74
C GLY A 54 17.34 9.67 -24.97
N ALA A 55 16.62 10.42 -24.18
CA ALA A 55 17.20 11.52 -23.42
C ALA A 55 18.18 11.02 -22.35
N ALA A 56 19.32 11.71 -22.20
CA ALA A 56 20.24 11.48 -21.09
C ALA A 56 19.61 11.93 -19.77
N GLN A 57 19.92 11.22 -18.68
CA GLN A 57 19.40 11.54 -17.36
C GLN A 57 20.55 11.70 -16.37
N THR A 58 20.49 12.73 -15.52
CA THR A 58 21.51 12.99 -14.49
C THR A 58 21.01 12.42 -13.15
N LEU A 59 21.85 11.63 -12.49
CA LEU A 59 21.58 11.10 -11.15
C LEU A 59 22.06 12.11 -10.09
N THR A 60 21.13 12.64 -9.30
CA THR A 60 21.46 13.66 -8.28
C THR A 60 21.25 13.04 -6.88
N ALA A 61 22.38 12.76 -6.22
CA ALA A 61 22.36 12.22 -4.86
C ALA A 61 21.80 13.25 -3.87
N GLY A 62 20.91 12.80 -2.98
CA GLY A 62 20.27 13.64 -1.97
C GLY A 62 19.20 14.60 -2.48
N ALA A 63 18.89 14.57 -3.77
CA ALA A 63 17.76 15.35 -4.31
C ALA A 63 16.42 14.80 -3.78
N ASP A 64 15.50 15.71 -3.50
CA ASP A 64 14.18 15.37 -2.99
C ASP A 64 13.20 15.08 -4.13
N LEU A 65 12.19 14.26 -3.83
CA LEU A 65 11.19 13.82 -4.79
C LEU A 65 9.91 14.66 -4.69
N SER A 66 9.45 15.20 -5.82
CA SER A 66 8.18 15.93 -5.89
C SER A 66 6.98 15.04 -5.54
N GLY A 67 5.97 15.61 -4.88
CA GLY A 67 4.71 14.92 -4.60
C GLY A 67 3.92 14.53 -5.83
N ALA A 68 4.05 15.28 -6.93
CA ALA A 68 3.44 15.01 -8.24
C ALA A 68 4.51 14.63 -9.27
N TRP A 69 5.37 13.67 -8.92
CA TRP A 69 6.52 13.25 -9.74
C TRP A 69 6.15 12.82 -11.17
N TRP A 70 4.94 12.34 -11.40
CA TRP A 70 4.46 11.92 -12.74
C TRP A 70 4.36 13.08 -13.73
N GLN A 71 4.27 14.33 -13.25
CA GLN A 71 4.28 15.51 -14.12
C GLN A 71 5.61 15.66 -14.87
N ALA A 72 6.71 15.11 -14.31
CA ALA A 72 8.01 15.08 -14.97
C ALA A 72 8.04 14.25 -16.26
N LEU A 73 7.03 13.37 -16.46
CA LEU A 73 6.85 12.65 -17.73
C LEU A 73 6.29 13.52 -18.86
N GLY A 74 5.92 14.78 -18.59
CA GLY A 74 5.54 15.78 -19.59
C GLY A 74 4.20 15.54 -20.29
N VAL A 75 3.31 14.71 -19.75
CA VAL A 75 2.01 14.35 -20.31
C VAL A 75 0.88 14.94 -19.44
N PRO A 76 0.20 16.01 -19.88
CA PRO A 76 -0.86 16.66 -19.07
C PRO A 76 -2.04 15.74 -18.74
N GLN A 77 -2.37 14.77 -19.62
CA GLN A 77 -3.45 13.82 -19.42
C GLN A 77 -3.22 12.91 -18.19
N LEU A 78 -1.95 12.64 -17.82
CA LEU A 78 -1.62 11.84 -16.64
C LEU A 78 -2.14 12.47 -15.35
N ASP A 79 -2.05 13.79 -15.22
CA ASP A 79 -2.49 14.50 -14.02
C ASP A 79 -4.00 14.35 -13.80
N ALA A 80 -4.78 14.47 -14.87
CA ALA A 80 -6.22 14.27 -14.85
C ALA A 80 -6.61 12.81 -14.48
N LEU A 81 -5.95 11.82 -15.10
CA LEU A 81 -6.20 10.39 -14.83
C LEU A 81 -5.79 10.00 -13.41
N VAL A 82 -4.63 10.45 -12.93
CA VAL A 82 -4.19 10.22 -11.55
C VAL A 82 -5.16 10.86 -10.56
N THR A 83 -5.58 12.11 -10.80
CA THR A 83 -6.57 12.79 -9.93
C THR A 83 -7.88 12.01 -9.89
N ARG A 84 -8.36 11.56 -11.03
CA ARG A 84 -9.59 10.76 -11.13
C ARG A 84 -9.46 9.41 -10.39
N ALA A 85 -8.34 8.72 -10.56
CA ALA A 85 -8.05 7.46 -9.86
C ALA A 85 -8.06 7.66 -8.35
N LEU A 86 -7.41 8.71 -7.84
CA LEU A 86 -7.36 9.03 -6.42
C LEU A 86 -8.74 9.35 -5.82
N GLN A 87 -9.64 9.90 -6.61
CA GLN A 87 -11.01 10.24 -6.17
C GLN A 87 -11.96 9.04 -6.25
N ASN A 88 -11.83 8.18 -7.26
CA ASN A 88 -12.85 7.20 -7.60
C ASN A 88 -12.47 5.75 -7.30
N ASN A 89 -11.17 5.44 -7.15
CA ASN A 89 -10.74 4.04 -6.98
C ASN A 89 -11.32 3.39 -5.71
N PRO A 90 -12.06 2.26 -5.82
CA PRO A 90 -12.69 1.61 -4.68
C PRO A 90 -11.70 1.02 -3.67
N SER A 91 -10.53 0.53 -4.12
CA SER A 91 -9.50 -0.02 -3.23
C SER A 91 -8.92 1.06 -2.32
N LEU A 92 -8.72 2.28 -2.86
CA LEU A 92 -8.25 3.42 -2.08
C LEU A 92 -9.30 3.86 -1.04
N ARG A 93 -10.58 3.91 -1.45
CA ARG A 93 -11.69 4.21 -0.52
C ARG A 93 -11.81 3.16 0.59
N SER A 94 -11.60 1.88 0.26
CA SER A 94 -11.55 0.79 1.26
C SER A 94 -10.40 0.99 2.25
N ALA A 95 -9.20 1.32 1.78
CA ALA A 95 -8.05 1.61 2.64
C ALA A 95 -8.31 2.83 3.56
N GLN A 96 -8.95 3.88 3.06
CA GLN A 96 -9.38 5.04 3.86
C GLN A 96 -10.38 4.66 4.95
N ALA A 97 -11.37 3.81 4.62
CA ALA A 97 -12.33 3.31 5.60
C ALA A 97 -11.67 2.43 6.67
N THR A 98 -10.71 1.59 6.28
CA THR A 98 -9.91 0.77 7.21
C THR A 98 -9.11 1.64 8.18
N LEU A 99 -8.49 2.70 7.68
CA LEU A 99 -7.77 3.65 8.52
C LEU A 99 -8.71 4.34 9.52
N LYS A 100 -9.89 4.80 9.05
CA LYS A 100 -10.91 5.39 9.93
C LYS A 100 -11.34 4.40 11.04
N ALA A 101 -11.54 3.13 10.67
CA ALA A 101 -11.88 2.10 11.66
C ALA A 101 -10.75 1.90 12.70
N ALA A 102 -9.48 1.96 12.29
CA ALA A 102 -8.34 1.85 13.19
C ALA A 102 -8.27 3.04 14.17
N TYR A 103 -8.61 4.25 13.74
CA TYR A 103 -8.70 5.40 14.64
C TYR A 103 -9.84 5.25 15.66
N GLU A 104 -11.02 4.79 15.24
CA GLU A 104 -12.09 4.52 16.20
C GLU A 104 -11.72 3.39 17.17
N GLN A 105 -10.97 2.38 16.72
CA GLN A 105 -10.45 1.31 17.59
C GLN A 105 -9.48 1.86 18.66
N THR A 106 -8.69 2.88 18.34
CA THR A 106 -7.84 3.56 19.32
C THR A 106 -8.68 4.23 20.42
N LYS A 107 -9.79 4.88 20.05
CA LYS A 107 -10.74 5.48 21.03
C LYS A 107 -11.43 4.41 21.86
N VAL A 108 -11.82 3.28 21.23
CA VAL A 108 -12.39 2.12 21.96
C VAL A 108 -11.41 1.60 23.00
N ALA A 109 -10.12 1.50 22.66
CA ALA A 109 -9.08 1.09 23.60
C ALA A 109 -8.88 2.09 24.76
N GLY A 110 -9.16 3.36 24.54
CA GLY A 110 -9.14 4.41 25.55
C GLY A 110 -10.37 4.45 26.47
N ALA A 111 -11.49 3.87 26.05
CA ALA A 111 -12.73 3.92 26.81
C ALA A 111 -12.59 3.39 28.26
N PRO A 112 -11.81 2.32 28.55
CA PRO A 112 -11.63 1.84 29.91
C PRO A 112 -10.85 2.79 30.84
N LEU A 113 -10.22 3.86 30.32
CA LEU A 113 -9.63 4.92 31.13
C LEU A 113 -10.67 5.80 31.82
N LEU A 114 -11.94 5.72 31.38
CA LEU A 114 -13.07 6.43 31.96
C LEU A 114 -14.00 5.46 32.71
N PRO A 115 -14.78 5.95 33.71
CA PRO A 115 -15.79 5.13 34.37
C PRO A 115 -16.85 4.64 33.38
N SER A 116 -17.24 3.37 33.49
CA SER A 116 -18.43 2.84 32.80
C SER A 116 -19.66 2.98 33.68
N ILE A 117 -20.78 3.38 33.09
CA ILE A 117 -22.08 3.52 33.77
C ILE A 117 -23.12 2.70 32.98
N SER A 118 -23.75 1.75 33.64
CA SER A 118 -24.87 0.98 33.07
C SER A 118 -26.07 0.98 34.01
N ALA A 119 -27.28 1.00 33.43
CA ALA A 119 -28.52 0.82 34.19
C ALA A 119 -29.01 -0.59 33.98
N SER A 120 -29.50 -1.23 35.04
CA SER A 120 -30.12 -2.54 34.98
C SER A 120 -31.45 -2.52 35.72
N PHE A 121 -32.47 -3.14 35.12
CA PHE A 121 -33.74 -3.43 35.75
C PHE A 121 -33.96 -4.93 35.68
N ASN A 122 -34.03 -5.57 36.88
CA ASN A 122 -34.13 -7.02 36.99
C ASN A 122 -35.35 -7.40 37.84
N PRO A 123 -36.53 -7.68 37.18
CA PRO A 123 -37.70 -8.21 37.86
C PRO A 123 -37.52 -9.71 38.06
N THR A 124 -37.62 -10.17 39.32
CA THR A 124 -37.54 -11.59 39.67
C THR A 124 -38.75 -11.98 40.52
N ARG A 125 -39.17 -13.23 40.36
CA ARG A 125 -40.11 -13.88 41.29
C ARG A 125 -39.40 -15.05 41.92
N ASN A 126 -39.25 -14.98 43.25
CA ASN A 126 -38.44 -15.92 44.02
C ASN A 126 -39.33 -16.75 44.93
N LYS A 127 -39.00 -18.04 44.99
CA LYS A 127 -39.56 -18.95 46.01
C LYS A 127 -38.37 -19.44 46.87
N THR A 128 -38.34 -19.03 48.14
CA THR A 128 -37.32 -19.47 49.08
C THR A 128 -37.66 -20.82 49.66
N SER A 129 -36.69 -21.70 49.86
CA SER A 129 -36.85 -22.96 50.57
C SER A 129 -37.19 -22.72 52.04
N LYS A 130 -38.11 -23.53 52.58
CA LYS A 130 -38.46 -23.48 54.02
C LYS A 130 -37.21 -23.65 54.94
N ALA A 131 -36.23 -24.40 54.47
CA ALA A 131 -34.99 -24.62 55.23
C ALA A 131 -34.11 -23.37 55.34
N LEU A 132 -34.31 -22.35 54.49
CA LEU A 132 -33.54 -21.08 54.50
C LEU A 132 -34.33 -19.92 55.12
N SER A 133 -35.54 -20.15 55.64
CA SER A 133 -36.31 -19.11 56.31
C SER A 133 -35.75 -18.82 57.69
N PRO A 134 -35.32 -17.58 57.96
CA PRO A 134 -34.70 -17.21 59.24
C PRO A 134 -35.70 -17.08 60.39
N VAL A 135 -37.00 -17.04 60.09
CA VAL A 135 -38.10 -16.92 61.07
C VAL A 135 -39.09 -18.02 60.92
N PRO A 136 -39.18 -18.98 61.89
CA PRO A 136 -40.23 -20.01 61.88
C PRO A 136 -41.60 -19.38 61.96
N GLY A 137 -42.48 -19.68 61.00
CA GLY A 137 -43.87 -19.21 60.97
C GLY A 137 -44.20 -18.04 60.05
N ASN A 138 -43.23 -17.36 59.44
CA ASN A 138 -43.49 -16.41 58.40
C ASN A 138 -43.58 -17.11 57.04
N ASN A 139 -44.74 -17.10 56.41
CA ASN A 139 -45.04 -17.90 55.21
C ASN A 139 -44.73 -17.23 53.87
N ASP A 140 -44.02 -16.10 53.87
CA ASP A 140 -43.66 -15.40 52.61
C ASP A 140 -42.46 -16.03 51.91
N TYR A 141 -42.58 -17.29 51.51
CA TYR A 141 -41.59 -18.00 50.70
C TYR A 141 -41.62 -17.61 49.23
N LEU A 142 -42.69 -16.92 48.81
CA LEU A 142 -42.91 -16.49 47.46
C LEU A 142 -42.99 -14.95 47.44
N TYR A 143 -42.04 -14.29 46.80
CA TYR A 143 -42.03 -12.84 46.69
C TYR A 143 -41.54 -12.40 45.31
N ASN A 144 -41.98 -11.23 44.91
CA ASN A 144 -41.42 -10.52 43.76
C ASN A 144 -40.32 -9.59 44.27
N LEU A 145 -39.27 -9.47 43.47
CA LEU A 145 -38.22 -8.48 43.74
C LEU A 145 -37.93 -7.78 42.40
N HIS A 146 -38.11 -6.49 42.39
CA HIS A 146 -37.76 -5.62 41.25
C HIS A 146 -36.58 -4.78 41.68
N THR A 147 -35.42 -5.02 41.06
CA THR A 147 -34.20 -4.27 41.34
C THR A 147 -33.91 -3.35 40.20
N LEU A 148 -33.92 -2.03 40.42
CA LEU A 148 -33.41 -1.02 39.51
C LEU A 148 -32.13 -0.48 40.12
N GLN A 149 -31.03 -0.55 39.33
CA GLN A 149 -29.72 -0.02 39.81
C GLN A 149 -28.90 0.54 38.70
N LEU A 150 -28.10 1.55 39.02
CA LEU A 150 -27.00 1.99 38.19
C LEU A 150 -25.74 1.26 38.66
N ASN A 151 -25.00 0.69 37.69
CA ASN A 151 -23.71 0.08 37.99
C ASN A 151 -22.63 1.01 37.43
N ILE A 152 -21.84 1.59 38.31
CA ILE A 152 -20.70 2.42 37.99
C ILE A 152 -19.45 1.61 38.30
N SER A 153 -18.57 1.44 37.32
CA SER A 153 -17.31 0.69 37.45
C SER A 153 -16.16 1.51 36.88
N TYR A 154 -15.07 1.60 37.58
CA TYR A 154 -13.87 2.30 37.18
C TYR A 154 -12.62 1.54 37.59
N GLN A 155 -11.71 1.31 36.64
CA GLN A 155 -10.41 0.70 36.88
C GLN A 155 -9.30 1.76 36.71
N PRO A 156 -8.75 2.33 37.76
CA PRO A 156 -7.63 3.26 37.68
C PRO A 156 -6.40 2.55 37.09
N ASP A 157 -5.80 3.15 36.06
CA ASP A 157 -4.64 2.62 35.37
C ASP A 157 -3.34 2.91 36.17
N LEU A 158 -3.14 2.22 37.28
CA LEU A 158 -2.02 2.44 38.19
C LEU A 158 -0.67 2.10 37.57
N TRP A 159 -0.64 1.08 36.70
CA TRP A 159 0.58 0.54 36.13
C TRP A 159 0.76 0.96 34.65
N GLY A 160 -0.15 1.71 34.10
CA GLY A 160 -0.11 2.13 32.71
C GLY A 160 -0.44 1.05 31.70
N GLY A 161 -1.07 -0.05 32.11
CA GLY A 161 -1.47 -1.15 31.22
C GLY A 161 -2.50 -0.71 30.18
N LEU A 162 -3.51 0.07 30.59
CA LEU A 162 -4.50 0.62 29.68
C LEU A 162 -3.87 1.66 28.74
N ARG A 163 -2.98 2.51 29.23
CA ARG A 163 -2.23 3.47 28.40
C ARG A 163 -1.37 2.76 27.36
N ARG A 164 -0.69 1.65 27.75
CA ARG A 164 0.06 0.81 26.79
C ARG A 164 -0.85 0.16 25.75
N GLN A 165 -2.06 -0.22 26.12
CA GLN A 165 -3.05 -0.75 25.17
C GLN A 165 -3.48 0.33 24.17
N VAL A 166 -3.73 1.56 24.62
CA VAL A 166 -4.02 2.71 23.74
C VAL A 166 -2.82 3.00 22.82
N GLU A 167 -1.61 3.03 23.35
CA GLU A 167 -0.37 3.22 22.59
C GLU A 167 -0.22 2.15 21.51
N SER A 168 -0.49 0.90 21.82
CA SER A 168 -0.46 -0.19 20.84
C SER A 168 -1.47 0.01 19.71
N GLN A 169 -2.71 0.39 20.03
CA GLN A 169 -3.76 0.65 19.02
C GLN A 169 -3.46 1.92 18.20
N ALA A 170 -2.89 2.95 18.82
CA ALA A 170 -2.46 4.14 18.12
C ALA A 170 -1.32 3.82 17.10
N ALA A 171 -0.37 2.99 17.49
CA ALA A 171 0.67 2.51 16.60
C ALA A 171 0.11 1.65 15.45
N GLN A 172 -0.93 0.85 15.71
CA GLN A 172 -1.64 0.11 14.65
C GLN A 172 -2.38 1.05 13.69
N ALA A 173 -3.02 2.11 14.19
CA ALA A 173 -3.65 3.12 13.35
C ALA A 173 -2.61 3.85 12.47
N GLU A 174 -1.44 4.16 13.01
CA GLU A 174 -0.33 4.74 12.24
C GLU A 174 0.21 3.77 11.20
N MET A 175 0.29 2.46 11.49
CA MET A 175 0.60 1.44 10.49
C MET A 175 -0.41 1.46 9.33
N GLN A 176 -1.72 1.51 9.62
CA GLN A 176 -2.77 1.60 8.61
C GLN A 176 -2.67 2.88 7.77
N ARG A 177 -2.25 3.99 8.38
CA ARG A 177 -1.98 5.24 7.67
C ARG A 177 -0.87 5.06 6.62
N PHE A 178 0.23 4.44 7.00
CA PHE A 178 1.31 4.19 6.04
C PHE A 178 0.95 3.15 4.99
N GLN A 179 0.09 2.18 5.31
CA GLN A 179 -0.47 1.25 4.32
C GLN A 179 -1.37 1.96 3.30
N LEU A 180 -2.18 2.94 3.73
CA LEU A 180 -2.95 3.79 2.83
C LEU A 180 -2.02 4.57 1.87
N ILE A 181 -0.93 5.15 2.38
CA ILE A 181 0.07 5.85 1.58
C ILE A 181 0.72 4.90 0.57
N ALA A 182 1.11 3.69 1.00
CA ALA A 182 1.66 2.66 0.11
C ALA A 182 0.67 2.27 -0.98
N THR A 183 -0.61 2.05 -0.64
CA THR A 183 -1.68 1.74 -1.60
C THR A 183 -1.84 2.88 -2.62
N THR A 184 -1.81 4.13 -2.17
CA THR A 184 -1.89 5.31 -3.03
C THR A 184 -0.72 5.37 -4.02
N ASN A 185 0.50 5.17 -3.54
CA ASN A 185 1.69 5.17 -4.40
C ASN A 185 1.66 4.02 -5.40
N THR A 186 1.24 2.82 -4.98
CA THR A 186 1.09 1.67 -5.86
C THR A 186 0.01 1.92 -6.93
N LEU A 187 -1.12 2.51 -6.57
CA LEU A 187 -2.18 2.87 -7.50
C LEU A 187 -1.65 3.80 -8.60
N ILE A 188 -0.96 4.88 -8.22
CA ILE A 188 -0.41 5.86 -9.18
C ILE A 188 0.62 5.18 -10.09
N ASN A 189 1.55 4.42 -9.52
CA ASN A 189 2.58 3.73 -10.27
C ASN A 189 1.98 2.73 -11.28
N THR A 190 1.07 1.86 -10.81
CA THR A 190 0.43 0.87 -11.67
C THR A 190 -0.37 1.53 -12.80
N LEU A 191 -1.08 2.62 -12.51
CA LEU A 191 -1.81 3.39 -13.53
C LEU A 191 -0.87 3.91 -14.61
N ILE A 192 0.25 4.55 -14.23
CA ILE A 192 1.19 5.13 -15.19
C ILE A 192 1.88 4.04 -16.00
N VAL A 193 2.30 2.94 -15.38
CA VAL A 193 2.90 1.79 -16.08
C VAL A 193 1.91 1.16 -17.05
N SER A 194 0.62 1.02 -16.68
CA SER A 194 -0.43 0.50 -17.57
C SER A 194 -0.67 1.42 -18.77
N LEU A 195 -0.65 2.74 -18.56
CA LEU A 195 -0.76 3.72 -19.65
C LEU A 195 0.42 3.67 -20.61
N ILE A 196 1.66 3.56 -20.11
CA ILE A 196 2.86 3.40 -20.95
C ILE A 196 2.80 2.07 -21.73
N THR A 197 2.35 1.00 -21.06
CA THR A 197 2.18 -0.31 -21.71
C THR A 197 1.15 -0.26 -22.83
N GLN A 198 -0.01 0.34 -22.61
CA GLN A 198 -1.03 0.54 -23.65
C GLN A 198 -0.49 1.36 -24.81
N SER A 199 0.24 2.45 -24.52
CA SER A 199 0.88 3.28 -25.55
C SER A 199 1.88 2.50 -26.40
N SER A 200 2.67 1.63 -25.75
CA SER A 200 3.62 0.73 -26.43
C SER A 200 2.90 -0.29 -27.32
N LEU A 201 1.83 -0.90 -26.84
CA LEU A 201 1.04 -1.87 -27.58
C LEU A 201 0.38 -1.22 -28.80
N ASN A 202 -0.20 -0.03 -28.66
CA ASN A 202 -0.77 0.73 -29.77
C ASN A 202 0.30 1.09 -30.83
N ALA A 203 1.50 1.48 -30.40
CA ALA A 203 2.61 1.72 -31.32
C ALA A 203 3.05 0.45 -32.05
N GLN A 204 3.07 -0.71 -31.38
CA GLN A 204 3.37 -2.01 -31.99
C GLN A 204 2.27 -2.43 -32.98
N ILE A 205 0.98 -2.24 -32.66
CA ILE A 205 -0.15 -2.51 -33.57
C ILE A 205 -0.05 -1.65 -34.85
N ASN A 206 0.19 -0.35 -34.67
CA ASN A 206 0.33 0.57 -35.82
C ASN A 206 1.52 0.17 -36.71
N THR A 207 2.69 -0.08 -36.14
CA THR A 207 3.89 -0.51 -36.89
C THR A 207 3.65 -1.84 -37.60
N THR A 208 3.04 -2.81 -36.96
CA THR A 208 2.72 -4.11 -37.57
C THR A 208 1.72 -3.94 -38.70
N SER A 209 0.70 -3.11 -38.53
CA SER A 209 -0.32 -2.83 -39.55
C SER A 209 0.27 -2.16 -40.80
N ASP A 210 1.20 -1.21 -40.61
CA ASP A 210 1.91 -0.56 -41.70
C ASP A 210 2.76 -1.55 -42.51
N ILE A 211 3.46 -2.45 -41.82
CA ILE A 211 4.26 -3.48 -42.47
C ILE A 211 3.37 -4.48 -43.21
N ILE A 212 2.26 -4.91 -42.63
CA ILE A 212 1.27 -5.76 -43.33
C ILE A 212 0.72 -5.08 -44.60
N ALA A 213 0.36 -3.80 -44.50
CA ALA A 213 -0.12 -3.05 -45.68
C ALA A 213 0.92 -2.99 -46.80
N ASN A 214 2.19 -2.81 -46.47
CA ASN A 214 3.28 -2.84 -47.45
C ASN A 214 3.50 -4.26 -48.03
N GLN A 215 3.42 -5.28 -47.24
CA GLN A 215 3.47 -6.68 -47.65
C GLN A 215 2.32 -7.06 -48.57
N GLN A 216 1.11 -6.58 -48.32
CA GLN A 216 -0.07 -6.78 -49.16
C GLN A 216 0.08 -6.10 -50.55
N LYS A 217 0.66 -4.89 -50.59
CA LYS A 217 0.98 -4.22 -51.85
C LYS A 217 1.95 -5.06 -52.71
N LEU A 218 3.01 -5.59 -52.06
CA LEU A 218 3.97 -6.49 -52.71
C LEU A 218 3.29 -7.76 -53.23
N LEU A 219 2.42 -8.38 -52.44
CA LEU A 219 1.65 -9.56 -52.84
C LEU A 219 0.81 -9.26 -54.09
N GLY A 220 0.12 -8.10 -54.16
CA GLY A 220 -0.63 -7.69 -55.35
C GLY A 220 0.22 -7.49 -56.60
N VAL A 221 1.49 -7.06 -56.44
CA VAL A 221 2.44 -7.02 -57.59
C VAL A 221 2.82 -8.43 -58.02
N MET A 222 3.15 -9.32 -57.06
CA MET A 222 3.54 -10.71 -57.34
C MET A 222 2.38 -11.53 -57.99
N GLU A 223 1.13 -11.27 -57.60
CA GLU A 223 -0.05 -11.88 -58.26
C GLU A 223 -0.16 -11.50 -59.73
N LYS A 224 0.19 -10.25 -60.10
CA LYS A 224 0.23 -9.81 -61.51
C LYS A 224 1.38 -10.49 -62.24
N GLN A 225 2.57 -10.56 -61.65
CA GLN A 225 3.72 -11.26 -62.24
C GLN A 225 3.45 -12.75 -62.46
N PHE A 226 2.80 -13.42 -61.54
CA PHE A 226 2.40 -14.83 -61.71
C PHE A 226 1.44 -15.03 -62.84
N ARG A 227 0.42 -14.14 -63.02
CA ARG A 227 -0.49 -14.22 -64.15
C ARG A 227 0.19 -14.00 -65.50
N LEU A 228 1.31 -13.27 -65.52
CA LEU A 228 2.14 -13.04 -66.73
C LEU A 228 3.16 -14.17 -66.93
N GLY A 229 3.30 -15.08 -66.03
CA GLY A 229 4.29 -16.17 -66.07
C GLY A 229 5.70 -15.80 -65.59
N ASP A 230 5.88 -14.61 -65.00
CA ASP A 230 7.19 -14.09 -64.62
C ASP A 230 7.73 -14.71 -63.30
N ILE A 231 6.85 -15.25 -62.47
CA ILE A 231 7.23 -15.90 -61.22
C ILE A 231 6.52 -17.25 -61.04
N SER A 232 7.10 -18.14 -60.24
CA SER A 232 6.54 -19.44 -59.91
C SER A 232 5.42 -19.35 -58.87
N GLU A 233 4.50 -20.32 -58.86
CA GLU A 233 3.47 -20.46 -57.84
C GLU A 233 4.07 -20.57 -56.42
N ALA A 234 5.19 -21.26 -56.27
CA ALA A 234 5.90 -21.37 -55.01
C ALA A 234 6.32 -20.01 -54.44
N GLN A 235 6.78 -19.08 -55.29
CA GLN A 235 7.14 -17.73 -54.87
C GLN A 235 5.91 -16.92 -54.46
N LEU A 236 4.79 -17.04 -55.14
CA LEU A 236 3.54 -16.39 -54.77
C LEU A 236 2.98 -16.91 -53.46
N LEU A 237 2.97 -18.23 -53.28
CA LEU A 237 2.52 -18.86 -52.05
C LEU A 237 3.41 -18.51 -50.83
N ALA A 238 4.73 -18.39 -51.01
CA ALA A 238 5.64 -17.94 -49.98
C ALA A 238 5.31 -16.50 -49.55
N GLN A 239 5.04 -15.57 -50.47
CA GLN A 239 4.60 -14.20 -50.13
C GLN A 239 3.26 -14.19 -49.39
N LYS A 240 2.30 -15.00 -49.83
CA LYS A 240 1.00 -15.12 -49.19
C LYS A 240 1.12 -15.64 -47.74
N ALA A 241 1.97 -16.65 -47.55
CA ALA A 241 2.28 -17.19 -46.21
C ALA A 241 2.87 -16.12 -45.27
N ALA A 242 3.79 -15.29 -45.79
CA ALA A 242 4.40 -14.23 -45.01
C ALA A 242 3.40 -13.11 -44.59
N VAL A 243 2.53 -12.70 -45.51
CA VAL A 243 1.46 -11.77 -45.17
C VAL A 243 0.57 -12.34 -44.05
N THR A 244 0.18 -13.62 -44.22
CA THR A 244 -0.66 -14.28 -43.21
C THR A 244 0.07 -14.42 -41.86
N GLN A 245 1.37 -14.72 -41.88
CA GLN A 245 2.20 -14.81 -40.66
C GLN A 245 2.28 -13.44 -39.96
N ALA A 246 2.48 -12.35 -40.72
CA ALA A 246 2.48 -11.01 -40.16
C ALA A 246 1.09 -10.63 -39.59
N GLN A 247 0.01 -10.97 -40.30
CA GLN A 247 -1.36 -10.75 -39.79
C GLN A 247 -1.65 -11.52 -38.51
N ALA A 248 -1.08 -12.71 -38.34
CA ALA A 248 -1.27 -13.53 -37.12
C ALA A 248 -0.68 -12.89 -35.84
N THR A 249 0.20 -11.89 -35.97
CA THR A 249 0.75 -11.16 -34.80
C THR A 249 -0.20 -10.08 -34.26
N LEU A 250 -1.20 -9.61 -35.04
CA LEU A 250 -2.11 -8.54 -34.60
C LEU A 250 -3.11 -8.98 -33.52
N PRO A 251 -3.80 -10.14 -33.62
CA PRO A 251 -4.80 -10.50 -32.63
C PRO A 251 -4.28 -10.53 -31.20
N PRO A 252 -3.10 -11.11 -30.86
CA PRO A 252 -2.56 -11.07 -29.52
C PRO A 252 -2.17 -9.66 -29.05
N LEU A 253 -1.71 -8.78 -29.95
CA LEU A 253 -1.41 -7.39 -29.61
C LEU A 253 -2.69 -6.59 -29.30
N HIS A 254 -3.75 -6.77 -30.10
CA HIS A 254 -5.05 -6.17 -29.81
C HIS A 254 -5.61 -6.65 -28.47
N LEU A 255 -5.57 -7.97 -28.20
CA LEU A 255 -6.02 -8.49 -26.92
C LEU A 255 -5.27 -7.87 -25.74
N GLN A 256 -3.95 -7.74 -25.82
CA GLN A 256 -3.15 -7.13 -24.77
C GLN A 256 -3.47 -5.63 -24.60
N ALA A 257 -3.72 -4.91 -25.71
CA ALA A 257 -4.08 -3.50 -25.67
C ALA A 257 -5.45 -3.28 -24.99
N GLU A 258 -6.44 -4.13 -25.31
CA GLU A 258 -7.75 -4.10 -24.64
C GLU A 258 -7.64 -4.47 -23.15
N GLN A 259 -6.86 -5.49 -22.81
CA GLN A 259 -6.61 -5.84 -21.40
C GLN A 259 -5.94 -4.69 -20.62
N ALA A 260 -5.01 -3.97 -21.26
CA ALA A 260 -4.39 -2.79 -20.66
C ALA A 260 -5.42 -1.66 -20.46
N HIS A 261 -6.31 -1.45 -21.43
CA HIS A 261 -7.43 -0.51 -21.33
C HIS A 261 -8.37 -0.85 -20.16
N ASP A 262 -8.79 -2.10 -20.08
CA ASP A 262 -9.67 -2.59 -19.00
C ASP A 262 -9.01 -2.40 -17.61
N GLN A 263 -7.71 -2.67 -17.51
CA GLN A 263 -6.95 -2.42 -16.29
C GLN A 263 -6.91 -0.93 -15.94
N ILE A 264 -6.66 -0.05 -16.90
CA ILE A 264 -6.66 1.41 -16.68
C ILE A 264 -8.04 1.88 -16.23
N ALA A 265 -9.13 1.40 -16.84
CA ALA A 265 -10.49 1.72 -16.46
C ALA A 265 -10.76 1.34 -14.99
N ALA A 266 -10.39 0.12 -14.60
CA ALA A 266 -10.52 -0.35 -13.21
C ALA A 266 -9.69 0.49 -12.23
N LEU A 267 -8.46 0.89 -12.59
CA LEU A 267 -7.59 1.73 -11.75
C LEU A 267 -8.14 3.15 -11.60
N VAL A 268 -8.72 3.71 -12.66
CA VAL A 268 -9.37 5.03 -12.64
C VAL A 268 -10.72 4.99 -11.90
N GLY A 269 -11.27 3.80 -11.68
CA GLY A 269 -12.54 3.60 -10.96
C GLY A 269 -13.75 3.76 -11.86
N THR A 270 -13.66 3.29 -13.11
CA THR A 270 -14.74 3.28 -14.09
C THR A 270 -14.92 1.90 -14.72
N THR A 271 -15.94 1.75 -15.56
CA THR A 271 -16.22 0.53 -16.31
C THR A 271 -15.42 0.48 -17.63
N PRO A 272 -15.11 -0.73 -18.15
CA PRO A 272 -14.30 -0.88 -19.38
C PRO A 272 -14.90 -0.27 -20.65
N ASP A 273 -16.21 0.02 -20.67
CA ASP A 273 -16.90 0.63 -21.81
C ASP A 273 -16.68 2.15 -21.92
N GLU A 274 -16.05 2.77 -20.90
CA GLU A 274 -15.72 4.19 -20.97
C GLU A 274 -14.51 4.45 -21.86
N VAL A 275 -14.66 5.42 -22.77
CA VAL A 275 -13.58 5.86 -23.64
C VAL A 275 -12.59 6.71 -22.83
N LEU A 276 -11.40 6.18 -22.60
CA LEU A 276 -10.30 6.88 -21.96
C LEU A 276 -9.38 7.54 -22.99
N PRO A 277 -8.68 8.63 -22.64
CA PRO A 277 -7.75 9.28 -23.56
C PRO A 277 -6.58 8.36 -23.90
N GLU A 278 -6.33 8.16 -25.19
CA GLU A 278 -5.14 7.46 -25.67
C GLU A 278 -3.94 8.41 -25.65
N ILE A 279 -2.82 7.93 -25.14
CA ILE A 279 -1.57 8.68 -25.04
C ILE A 279 -0.57 8.01 -25.95
N PRO A 280 -0.08 8.68 -27.03
CA PRO A 280 0.96 8.10 -27.87
C PRO A 280 2.28 7.98 -27.11
N LEU A 281 3.07 6.93 -27.39
CA LEU A 281 4.35 6.67 -26.69
C LEU A 281 5.33 7.84 -26.82
N GLU A 282 5.29 8.58 -27.89
CA GLU A 282 6.11 9.75 -28.19
C GLU A 282 5.77 10.99 -27.34
N ALA A 283 4.60 10.99 -26.69
CA ALA A 283 4.21 12.09 -25.80
C ALA A 283 4.97 12.07 -24.48
N TYR A 284 5.42 10.90 -24.04
CA TYR A 284 6.17 10.76 -22.80
C TYR A 284 7.57 11.34 -22.93
N ARG A 285 8.07 11.90 -21.83
CA ARG A 285 9.42 12.45 -21.72
C ARG A 285 10.14 11.87 -20.50
N LEU A 286 11.40 11.53 -20.64
CA LEU A 286 12.22 11.16 -19.51
C LEU A 286 12.55 12.41 -18.66
N PRO A 287 12.44 12.32 -17.34
CA PRO A 287 12.96 13.37 -16.46
C PRO A 287 14.46 13.58 -16.67
N ALA A 288 14.87 14.81 -16.91
CA ALA A 288 16.29 15.14 -17.11
C ALA A 288 17.14 14.84 -15.86
N THR A 289 16.53 14.95 -14.67
CA THR A 289 17.18 14.70 -13.39
C THR A 289 16.41 13.62 -12.62
N LEU A 290 17.11 12.59 -12.20
CA LEU A 290 16.58 11.54 -11.34
C LEU A 290 17.12 11.73 -9.92
N PRO A 291 16.24 11.90 -8.91
CA PRO A 291 16.69 11.96 -7.53
C PRO A 291 17.20 10.59 -7.08
N VAL A 292 18.25 10.56 -6.29
CA VAL A 292 18.73 9.36 -5.60
C VAL A 292 18.78 9.70 -4.12
N SER A 293 17.79 9.27 -3.35
CA SER A 293 17.75 9.48 -1.91
C SER A 293 18.93 8.80 -1.23
N LEU A 294 19.42 9.40 -0.15
CA LEU A 294 20.43 8.73 0.70
C LEU A 294 19.78 7.50 1.37
N PRO A 295 20.53 6.40 1.60
CA PRO A 295 19.98 5.22 2.27
C PRO A 295 19.30 5.50 3.61
N SER A 296 19.82 6.47 4.38
CA SER A 296 19.22 6.92 5.64
C SER A 296 17.88 7.65 5.46
N ALA A 297 17.69 8.36 4.36
CA ALA A 297 16.44 9.07 4.06
C ALA A 297 15.29 8.11 3.74
N LEU A 298 15.57 6.95 3.11
CA LEU A 298 14.56 5.94 2.82
C LEU A 298 13.77 5.50 4.06
N LEU A 299 14.41 5.48 5.23
CA LEU A 299 13.79 5.06 6.49
C LEU A 299 12.60 5.94 6.89
N THR A 300 12.59 7.18 6.44
CA THR A 300 11.50 8.13 6.71
C THR A 300 10.60 8.34 5.51
N GLN A 301 11.10 8.11 4.31
CA GLN A 301 10.42 8.34 3.04
C GLN A 301 9.58 7.16 2.57
N ARG A 302 10.02 5.92 2.83
CA ARG A 302 9.27 4.74 2.38
C ARG A 302 8.13 4.38 3.32
N PRO A 303 6.89 4.32 2.82
CA PRO A 303 5.72 4.02 3.66
C PRO A 303 5.70 2.57 4.18
N ASP A 304 6.26 1.60 3.45
CA ASP A 304 6.39 0.20 3.90
C ASP A 304 7.33 0.06 5.11
N ILE A 305 8.46 0.77 5.12
CA ILE A 305 9.38 0.84 6.27
C ILE A 305 8.67 1.48 7.48
N ARG A 306 7.96 2.59 7.26
CA ARG A 306 7.22 3.28 8.32
C ARG A 306 6.08 2.44 8.88
N ALA A 307 5.39 1.66 8.04
CA ALA A 307 4.37 0.71 8.48
C ALA A 307 4.98 -0.39 9.37
N ALA A 308 6.11 -0.98 8.95
CA ALA A 308 6.81 -1.99 9.74
C ALA A 308 7.35 -1.44 11.08
N GLU A 309 7.83 -0.20 11.09
CA GLU A 309 8.22 0.51 12.32
C GLU A 309 7.03 0.68 13.29
N SER A 310 5.88 1.10 12.78
CA SER A 310 4.66 1.26 13.57
C SER A 310 4.17 -0.09 14.14
N GLN A 311 4.28 -1.17 13.36
CA GLN A 311 3.97 -2.52 13.83
C GLN A 311 4.90 -2.96 14.97
N MET A 312 6.19 -2.67 14.88
CA MET A 312 7.17 -2.95 15.94
C MET A 312 6.87 -2.11 17.19
N HIS A 313 6.46 -0.84 17.02
CA HIS A 313 6.02 0.01 18.14
C HIS A 313 4.80 -0.59 18.84
N SER A 314 3.79 -1.02 18.10
CA SER A 314 2.62 -1.72 18.66
C SER A 314 3.02 -2.95 19.47
N ALA A 315 3.91 -3.79 18.93
CA ALA A 315 4.41 -4.98 19.62
C ALA A 315 5.20 -4.63 20.91
N SER A 316 5.97 -3.54 20.91
CA SER A 316 6.67 -3.03 22.11
C SER A 316 5.68 -2.64 23.21
N ALA A 317 4.62 -1.90 22.85
CA ALA A 317 3.58 -1.51 23.80
C ALA A 317 2.84 -2.73 24.38
N GLN A 318 2.59 -3.79 23.57
CA GLN A 318 1.97 -5.04 24.03
C GLN A 318 2.80 -5.79 25.08
N VAL A 319 4.13 -5.68 25.06
CA VAL A 319 4.97 -6.19 26.15
C VAL A 319 4.62 -5.50 27.46
N GLY A 320 4.41 -4.17 27.42
CA GLY A 320 3.98 -3.40 28.60
C GLY A 320 2.61 -3.84 29.12
N VAL A 321 1.64 -4.10 28.24
CA VAL A 321 0.33 -4.66 28.60
C VAL A 321 0.49 -6.01 29.31
N ALA A 322 1.28 -6.92 28.74
CA ALA A 322 1.50 -8.26 29.31
C ALA A 322 2.17 -8.21 30.69
N ILE A 323 3.09 -7.26 30.92
CA ILE A 323 3.71 -7.04 32.22
C ILE A 323 2.67 -6.46 33.21
N ALA A 324 1.88 -5.47 32.82
CA ALA A 324 0.86 -4.86 33.66
C ALA A 324 -0.18 -5.87 34.15
N ASN A 325 -0.58 -6.83 33.32
CA ASN A 325 -1.53 -7.90 33.67
C ASN A 325 -1.03 -8.83 34.79
N ARG A 326 0.26 -8.80 35.13
CA ARG A 326 0.84 -9.57 36.23
C ARG A 326 0.79 -8.83 37.57
N LEU A 327 0.40 -7.57 37.57
CA LEU A 327 0.40 -6.69 38.74
C LEU A 327 -0.99 -6.59 39.37
N PRO A 328 -1.11 -6.09 40.63
CA PRO A 328 -2.39 -5.91 41.26
C PRO A 328 -3.32 -5.00 40.49
N ASN A 329 -4.54 -5.44 40.26
CA ASN A 329 -5.58 -4.66 39.64
C ASN A 329 -6.49 -4.06 40.69
N VAL A 330 -6.83 -2.79 40.57
CA VAL A 330 -7.74 -2.06 41.45
C VAL A 330 -9.01 -1.73 40.67
N GLN A 331 -10.16 -2.13 41.23
CA GLN A 331 -11.46 -1.82 40.68
C GLN A 331 -12.30 -1.05 41.71
N LEU A 332 -12.82 0.09 41.31
CA LEU A 332 -13.78 0.88 42.07
C LEU A 332 -15.18 0.62 41.52
N SER A 333 -16.15 0.47 42.42
CA SER A 333 -17.55 0.26 42.04
C SER A 333 -18.49 1.09 42.90
N ALA A 334 -19.60 1.53 42.31
CA ALA A 334 -20.71 2.14 43.00
C ALA A 334 -22.03 1.68 42.37
N THR A 335 -22.98 1.27 43.22
CA THR A 335 -24.26 0.76 42.74
C THR A 335 -25.42 1.40 43.54
N PRO A 336 -25.78 2.67 43.20
CA PRO A 336 -27.02 3.25 43.70
C PRO A 336 -28.23 2.60 43.01
N GLY A 337 -29.29 2.32 43.77
CA GLY A 337 -30.46 1.64 43.23
C GLY A 337 -31.67 1.64 44.15
N GLN A 338 -32.67 0.87 43.74
CA GLN A 338 -33.87 0.57 44.50
C GLN A 338 -34.19 -0.92 44.38
N ALA A 339 -34.66 -1.52 45.49
CA ALA A 339 -35.17 -2.89 45.54
C ALA A 339 -36.57 -2.86 46.11
N ILE A 340 -37.58 -3.23 45.30
CA ILE A 340 -39.01 -3.09 45.62
C ILE A 340 -39.73 -4.41 45.35
N ASN A 341 -40.80 -4.66 46.11
CA ASN A 341 -41.63 -5.87 45.94
C ASN A 341 -42.83 -5.68 44.98
N ALA A 342 -43.23 -4.45 44.74
CA ALA A 342 -44.31 -4.08 43.82
C ALA A 342 -43.93 -2.80 43.04
N MET A 343 -44.37 -2.74 41.79
CA MET A 343 -44.08 -1.58 40.91
C MET A 343 -44.65 -0.25 41.45
N SER A 344 -45.68 -0.29 42.29
CA SER A 344 -46.27 0.91 42.92
C SER A 344 -45.32 1.52 43.96
N GLN A 345 -44.30 0.84 44.40
CA GLN A 345 -43.32 1.31 45.37
C GLN A 345 -42.17 2.09 44.72
N PHE A 346 -42.16 2.16 43.37
CA PHE A 346 -41.16 2.91 42.64
C PHE A 346 -41.22 4.39 43.08
N PHE A 347 -40.07 4.96 43.37
CA PHE A 347 -39.89 6.33 43.90
C PHE A 347 -40.47 6.59 45.31
N THR A 348 -40.89 5.54 46.02
CA THR A 348 -41.31 5.70 47.42
C THR A 348 -40.06 5.85 48.31
N PRO A 349 -40.04 6.83 49.23
CA PRO A 349 -38.92 6.98 50.16
C PRO A 349 -38.69 5.74 51.02
N GLY A 350 -37.43 5.37 51.22
CA GLY A 350 -37.04 4.21 52.08
C GLY A 350 -36.68 2.93 51.35
N TYR A 351 -36.94 2.83 50.04
CA TYR A 351 -36.53 1.66 49.22
C TYR A 351 -35.22 1.84 48.47
N GLY A 352 -34.60 3.02 48.57
CA GLY A 352 -33.30 3.28 47.99
C GLY A 352 -32.18 2.53 48.73
N ASN A 353 -31.27 1.96 47.96
CA ASN A 353 -30.06 1.32 48.46
C ASN A 353 -28.84 1.77 47.65
N TRP A 354 -27.68 1.70 48.23
CA TRP A 354 -26.44 1.96 47.53
C TRP A 354 -25.28 1.17 48.13
N SER A 355 -24.31 0.85 47.29
CA SER A 355 -23.01 0.36 47.80
C SER A 355 -21.89 1.08 47.06
N ILE A 356 -20.78 1.32 47.75
CA ILE A 356 -19.54 1.81 47.19
C ILE A 356 -18.46 0.85 47.65
N GLY A 357 -17.66 0.35 46.72
CA GLY A 357 -16.61 -0.61 47.00
C GLY A 357 -15.33 -0.34 46.23
N ALA A 358 -14.23 -0.80 46.79
CA ALA A 358 -12.96 -0.92 46.13
C ALA A 358 -12.46 -2.37 46.28
N MET A 359 -12.06 -2.97 45.18
CA MET A 359 -11.50 -4.30 45.15
C MET A 359 -10.07 -4.24 44.63
N VAL A 360 -9.16 -4.93 45.34
CA VAL A 360 -7.79 -5.13 44.85
C VAL A 360 -7.61 -6.63 44.62
N ALA A 361 -7.29 -7.00 43.38
CA ALA A 361 -7.06 -8.38 43.01
C ALA A 361 -5.64 -8.55 42.46
N GLN A 362 -4.89 -9.50 43.02
CA GLN A 362 -3.55 -9.87 42.56
C GLN A 362 -3.57 -11.33 42.12
N PRO A 363 -3.30 -11.63 40.81
CA PRO A 363 -3.09 -13.00 40.39
C PRO A 363 -1.83 -13.58 41.05
N ILE A 364 -1.98 -14.64 41.86
CA ILE A 364 -0.85 -15.29 42.53
C ILE A 364 -0.35 -16.48 41.70
N PHE A 365 -1.27 -17.31 41.21
CA PHE A 365 -0.95 -18.48 40.41
C PHE A 365 -2.08 -18.78 39.39
N GLN A 366 -1.74 -18.84 38.13
CA GLN A 366 -2.66 -19.17 37.01
C GLN A 366 -1.99 -20.20 36.09
N GLY A 367 -1.35 -21.24 36.62
CA GLY A 367 -0.70 -22.27 35.83
C GLY A 367 0.40 -21.71 34.88
N PHE A 368 1.11 -20.66 35.31
CA PHE A 368 2.14 -19.93 34.54
C PHE A 368 1.62 -19.16 33.30
N GLU A 369 0.31 -19.04 33.08
CA GLU A 369 -0.31 -18.34 31.95
C GLU A 369 0.28 -16.95 31.73
N LEU A 370 0.26 -16.08 32.73
CA LEU A 370 0.75 -14.70 32.65
C LEU A 370 2.24 -14.61 32.31
N MET A 371 3.04 -15.58 32.74
CA MET A 371 4.46 -15.66 32.39
C MET A 371 4.62 -16.01 30.90
N HIS A 372 3.83 -16.95 30.40
CA HIS A 372 3.88 -17.34 29.01
C HIS A 372 3.34 -16.25 28.07
N LEU A 373 2.31 -15.50 28.49
CA LEU A 373 1.80 -14.34 27.76
C LEU A 373 2.86 -13.23 27.62
N GLU A 374 3.62 -12.94 28.70
CA GLU A 374 4.74 -12.00 28.60
C GLU A 374 5.84 -12.50 27.66
N ARG A 375 6.22 -13.79 27.76
CA ARG A 375 7.22 -14.38 26.84
C ARG A 375 6.76 -14.36 25.40
N GLN A 376 5.47 -14.63 25.15
CA GLN A 376 4.85 -14.51 23.83
C GLN A 376 4.93 -13.07 23.29
N ALA A 377 4.58 -12.08 24.12
CA ALA A 377 4.67 -10.67 23.70
C ALA A 377 6.12 -10.26 23.37
N ARG A 378 7.12 -10.72 24.16
CA ARG A 378 8.53 -10.49 23.86
C ARG A 378 8.98 -11.17 22.55
N ALA A 379 8.53 -12.39 22.29
CA ALA A 379 8.82 -13.10 21.05
C ALA A 379 8.17 -12.38 19.84
N ASN A 380 6.95 -11.89 19.98
CA ASN A 380 6.27 -11.10 18.97
C ASN A 380 7.02 -9.77 18.66
N LEU A 381 7.55 -9.10 19.70
CA LEU A 381 8.38 -7.90 19.50
C LEU A 381 9.67 -8.24 18.74
N LEU A 382 10.34 -9.35 19.06
CA LEU A 382 11.51 -9.81 18.31
C LEU A 382 11.16 -10.08 16.85
N ALA A 383 10.06 -10.80 16.61
CA ALA A 383 9.59 -11.08 15.25
C ALA A 383 9.29 -9.79 14.46
N ALA A 384 8.62 -8.81 15.07
CA ALA A 384 8.35 -7.50 14.46
C ALA A 384 9.64 -6.72 14.18
N THR A 385 10.65 -6.83 15.06
CA THR A 385 11.96 -6.20 14.88
C THR A 385 12.70 -6.79 13.67
N GLU A 386 12.71 -8.11 13.53
CA GLU A 386 13.36 -8.76 12.39
C GLU A 386 12.59 -8.50 11.09
N GLN A 387 11.26 -8.43 11.13
CA GLN A 387 10.44 -8.02 9.98
C GLN A 387 10.74 -6.59 9.53
N TYR A 388 10.91 -5.65 10.48
CA TYR A 388 11.34 -4.29 10.15
C TYR A 388 12.70 -4.27 9.45
N LYS A 389 13.70 -5.02 9.97
CA LYS A 389 15.01 -5.12 9.33
C LYS A 389 14.92 -5.71 7.93
N ASN A 390 14.13 -6.77 7.75
CA ASN A 390 13.90 -7.37 6.44
C ASN A 390 13.27 -6.39 5.45
N THR A 391 12.27 -5.62 5.88
CA THR A 391 11.63 -4.58 5.05
C THR A 391 12.65 -3.52 4.61
N VAL A 392 13.55 -3.10 5.51
CA VAL A 392 14.62 -2.16 5.18
C VAL A 392 15.56 -2.73 4.12
N LEU A 393 16.03 -3.98 4.30
CA LEU A 393 16.93 -4.62 3.35
C LEU A 393 16.30 -4.80 1.97
N THR A 394 15.05 -5.27 1.91
CA THR A 394 14.29 -5.41 0.65
C THR A 394 14.07 -4.05 -0.02
N SER A 395 13.84 -3.01 0.78
CA SER A 395 13.70 -1.65 0.25
C SER A 395 14.98 -1.12 -0.37
N MET A 396 16.13 -1.38 0.25
CA MET A 396 17.44 -1.03 -0.32
C MET A 396 17.74 -1.83 -1.60
N GLN A 397 17.40 -3.13 -1.59
CA GLN A 397 17.51 -3.98 -2.78
C GLN A 397 16.67 -3.42 -3.93
N ASN A 398 15.40 -3.06 -3.71
CA ASN A 398 14.53 -2.50 -4.76
C ASN A 398 15.12 -1.24 -5.40
N VAL A 399 15.73 -0.35 -4.61
CA VAL A 399 16.40 0.83 -5.17
C VAL A 399 17.64 0.43 -5.98
N ALA A 400 18.45 -0.50 -5.48
CA ALA A 400 19.64 -0.99 -6.18
C ALA A 400 19.27 -1.64 -7.52
N ASP A 401 18.27 -2.52 -7.52
CA ASP A 401 17.80 -3.22 -8.73
C ASP A 401 17.27 -2.23 -9.77
N THR A 402 16.50 -1.22 -9.35
CA THR A 402 15.99 -0.19 -10.27
C THR A 402 17.12 0.68 -10.84
N LEU A 403 18.14 1.01 -10.04
CA LEU A 403 19.29 1.76 -10.53
C LEU A 403 20.13 0.96 -11.53
N HIS A 404 20.22 -0.37 -11.38
CA HIS A 404 20.85 -1.24 -12.38
C HIS A 404 20.00 -1.28 -13.66
N ALA A 405 18.68 -1.51 -13.54
CA ALA A 405 17.76 -1.53 -14.67
C ALA A 405 17.86 -0.26 -15.54
N LEU A 406 17.87 0.92 -14.92
CA LEU A 406 18.00 2.18 -15.65
C LEU A 406 19.30 2.32 -16.47
N GLN A 407 20.41 1.71 -16.02
CA GLN A 407 21.66 1.68 -16.76
C GLN A 407 21.58 0.69 -17.93
N ASP A 408 21.14 -0.53 -17.63
CA ASP A 408 21.05 -1.60 -18.64
C ASP A 408 20.02 -1.27 -19.74
N ASP A 409 18.93 -0.59 -19.39
CA ASP A 409 17.93 -0.10 -20.37
C ASP A 409 18.49 0.94 -21.33
N SER A 410 19.40 1.79 -20.88
CA SER A 410 20.07 2.76 -21.74
C SER A 410 20.92 2.04 -22.79
N ASP A 411 21.65 1.01 -22.37
CA ASP A 411 22.46 0.18 -23.25
C ASP A 411 21.57 -0.61 -24.21
N ALA A 412 20.49 -1.24 -23.70
CA ALA A 412 19.54 -1.99 -24.48
C ALA A 412 18.82 -1.12 -25.54
N LEU A 413 18.47 0.12 -25.18
CA LEU A 413 17.89 1.07 -26.12
C LEU A 413 18.88 1.43 -27.24
N THR A 414 20.16 1.64 -26.90
CA THR A 414 21.22 1.94 -27.89
C THR A 414 21.42 0.78 -28.86
N ILE A 415 21.46 -0.45 -28.35
CA ILE A 415 21.60 -1.67 -29.14
C ILE A 415 20.36 -1.87 -30.04
N SER A 416 19.14 -1.68 -29.49
CA SER A 416 17.90 -1.84 -30.24
C SER A 416 17.77 -0.79 -31.35
N ALA A 417 18.20 0.45 -31.12
CA ALA A 417 18.21 1.50 -32.14
C ALA A 417 19.21 1.21 -33.26
N ALA A 418 20.40 0.73 -32.93
CA ALA A 418 21.40 0.34 -33.92
C ALA A 418 20.91 -0.88 -34.75
N ASN A 419 20.24 -1.84 -34.14
CA ASN A 419 19.65 -2.98 -34.80
C ASN A 419 18.53 -2.56 -35.73
N GLU A 420 17.63 -1.64 -35.35
CA GLU A 420 16.55 -1.12 -36.19
C GLU A 420 17.12 -0.37 -37.41
N ASP A 421 18.11 0.52 -37.22
CA ASP A 421 18.74 1.24 -38.33
C ASP A 421 19.40 0.27 -39.34
N ALA A 422 20.08 -0.77 -38.87
CA ALA A 422 20.69 -1.80 -39.72
C ALA A 422 19.61 -2.61 -40.47
N ALA A 423 18.51 -2.99 -39.78
CA ALA A 423 17.44 -3.76 -40.38
C ALA A 423 16.68 -2.95 -41.46
N VAL A 424 16.38 -1.67 -41.20
CA VAL A 424 15.74 -0.76 -42.17
C VAL A 424 16.62 -0.56 -43.41
N ARG A 425 17.93 -0.36 -43.22
CA ARG A 425 18.88 -0.24 -44.36
C ARG A 425 18.98 -1.54 -45.13
N SER A 426 19.05 -2.69 -44.47
CA SER A 426 19.07 -4.00 -45.11
C SER A 426 17.84 -4.24 -45.94
N LEU A 427 16.65 -3.95 -45.41
CA LEU A 427 15.39 -4.06 -46.16
C LEU A 427 15.39 -3.16 -47.36
N ARG A 428 15.82 -1.90 -47.26
CA ARG A 428 15.90 -0.97 -48.40
C ARG A 428 16.79 -1.50 -49.51
N ILE A 429 17.97 -2.05 -49.20
CA ILE A 429 18.87 -2.66 -50.16
C ILE A 429 18.24 -3.90 -50.77
N SER A 430 17.62 -4.79 -49.99
CA SER A 430 16.94 -5.98 -50.50
C SER A 430 15.77 -5.64 -51.43
N GLN A 431 15.00 -4.58 -51.14
CA GLN A 431 13.94 -4.08 -52.03
C GLN A 431 14.50 -3.60 -53.38
N SER A 432 15.63 -2.89 -53.37
CA SER A 432 16.31 -2.45 -54.59
C SER A 432 16.83 -3.65 -55.38
N GLN A 433 17.53 -4.60 -54.75
CA GLN A 433 18.03 -5.81 -55.42
C GLN A 433 16.89 -6.67 -55.99
N MET A 434 15.76 -6.78 -55.27
CA MET A 434 14.58 -7.47 -55.78
C MET A 434 14.03 -6.82 -57.06
N SER A 435 14.04 -5.47 -57.14
CA SER A 435 13.56 -4.74 -58.35
C SER A 435 14.44 -4.95 -59.57
N TYR A 436 15.72 -5.33 -59.40
CA TYR A 436 16.65 -5.70 -60.47
C TYR A 436 16.71 -7.21 -60.72
N GLY A 437 16.00 -8.03 -59.93
CA GLY A 437 16.03 -9.49 -60.05
C GLY A 437 17.23 -10.18 -59.44
N ASP A 438 18.03 -9.44 -58.64
CA ASP A 438 19.29 -9.92 -58.07
C ASP A 438 19.11 -10.83 -56.82
N ILE A 439 17.94 -10.79 -56.18
CA ILE A 439 17.62 -11.65 -55.06
C ILE A 439 16.27 -12.34 -55.20
N SER A 440 16.09 -13.44 -54.48
CA SER A 440 14.82 -14.15 -54.41
C SER A 440 13.79 -13.45 -53.50
N PRO A 441 12.48 -13.61 -53.75
CA PRO A 441 11.44 -13.13 -52.83
C PRO A 441 11.58 -13.64 -51.41
N VAL A 442 12.14 -14.82 -51.20
CA VAL A 442 12.39 -15.40 -49.86
C VAL A 442 13.40 -14.57 -49.07
N LEU A 443 14.46 -14.09 -49.75
CA LEU A 443 15.46 -13.22 -49.08
C LEU A 443 14.89 -11.87 -48.70
N LEU A 444 14.04 -11.27 -49.57
CA LEU A 444 13.32 -10.03 -49.23
C LEU A 444 12.41 -10.25 -48.04
N GLN A 445 11.71 -11.36 -47.94
CA GLN A 445 10.85 -11.72 -46.83
C GLN A 445 11.60 -11.82 -45.52
N ALA A 446 12.77 -12.46 -45.52
CA ALA A 446 13.62 -12.52 -44.34
C ALA A 446 14.02 -11.10 -43.88
N ALA A 447 14.36 -10.21 -44.80
CA ALA A 447 14.68 -8.81 -44.46
C ALA A 447 13.49 -8.05 -43.86
N VAL A 448 12.26 -8.26 -44.35
CA VAL A 448 11.05 -7.67 -43.78
C VAL A 448 10.76 -8.19 -42.39
N GLN A 449 10.94 -9.51 -42.17
CA GLN A 449 10.73 -10.09 -40.82
C GLN A 449 11.73 -9.52 -39.80
N ILE A 450 12.99 -9.40 -40.18
CA ILE A 450 14.05 -8.81 -39.36
C ILE A 450 13.72 -7.35 -39.02
N GLU A 451 13.24 -6.57 -40.01
CA GLU A 451 12.83 -5.17 -39.79
C GLU A 451 11.65 -5.08 -38.83
N LEU A 452 10.63 -5.92 -38.95
CA LEU A 452 9.48 -5.96 -38.05
C LEU A 452 9.93 -6.23 -36.63
N GLU A 453 10.71 -7.27 -36.40
CA GLU A 453 11.24 -7.65 -35.09
C GLU A 453 12.09 -6.52 -34.48
N ALA A 454 12.97 -5.90 -35.28
CA ALA A 454 13.82 -4.80 -34.83
C ALA A 454 12.99 -3.57 -34.41
N ARG A 455 11.94 -3.21 -35.16
CA ARG A 455 11.05 -2.09 -34.78
C ARG A 455 10.24 -2.39 -33.55
N LEU A 456 9.68 -3.60 -33.41
CA LEU A 456 8.94 -3.99 -32.21
C LEU A 456 9.84 -3.98 -30.97
N ASN A 457 11.08 -4.49 -31.08
CA ASN A 457 12.06 -4.46 -29.99
C ASN A 457 12.45 -3.02 -29.59
N LEU A 458 12.59 -2.11 -30.56
CA LEU A 458 12.87 -0.70 -30.27
C LEU A 458 11.70 -0.03 -29.55
N ILE A 459 10.45 -0.29 -29.96
CA ILE A 459 9.26 0.24 -29.27
C ILE A 459 9.23 -0.27 -27.82
N GLN A 460 9.49 -1.57 -27.63
CA GLN A 460 9.54 -2.16 -26.30
C GLN A 460 10.66 -1.54 -25.44
N ALA A 461 11.87 -1.39 -25.97
CA ALA A 461 13.00 -0.80 -25.24
C ALA A 461 12.70 0.67 -24.82
N ARG A 462 12.02 1.44 -25.70
CA ARG A 462 11.54 2.79 -25.34
C ARG A 462 10.56 2.78 -24.18
N ALA A 463 9.58 1.85 -24.21
CA ALA A 463 8.58 1.72 -23.15
C ALA A 463 9.22 1.29 -21.83
N THR A 464 10.12 0.30 -21.84
CA THR A 464 10.84 -0.19 -20.66
C THR A 464 11.59 0.97 -19.98
N ARG A 465 12.27 1.81 -20.74
CA ARG A 465 13.01 2.95 -20.18
C ARG A 465 12.11 3.96 -19.44
N PHE A 466 10.87 4.17 -19.92
CA PHE A 466 9.89 4.97 -19.18
C PHE A 466 9.39 4.26 -17.92
N THR A 467 9.07 2.97 -18.02
CA THR A 467 8.54 2.21 -16.86
C THR A 467 9.56 2.08 -15.74
N ASP A 468 10.85 1.91 -16.06
CA ASP A 468 11.90 1.80 -15.04
C ASP A 468 12.24 3.14 -14.40
N SER A 469 12.12 4.24 -15.16
CA SER A 469 12.15 5.59 -14.56
C SER A 469 11.00 5.80 -13.58
N VAL A 470 9.80 5.30 -13.87
CA VAL A 470 8.63 5.32 -12.96
C VAL A 470 8.86 4.41 -11.75
N ALA A 471 9.44 3.23 -11.95
CA ALA A 471 9.79 2.30 -10.87
C ALA A 471 10.77 2.90 -9.85
N LEU A 472 11.73 3.73 -10.30
CA LEU A 472 12.64 4.44 -9.41
C LEU A 472 11.88 5.38 -8.47
N PHE A 473 10.93 6.17 -8.97
CA PHE A 473 10.14 7.06 -8.14
C PHE A 473 9.35 6.31 -7.07
N GLN A 474 8.80 5.14 -7.41
CA GLN A 474 8.13 4.26 -6.45
C GLN A 474 9.14 3.69 -5.42
N ALA A 475 10.29 3.20 -5.86
CA ALA A 475 11.32 2.65 -4.98
C ALA A 475 11.84 3.67 -3.96
N LEU A 476 11.85 4.95 -4.32
CA LEU A 476 12.21 6.06 -3.45
C LEU A 476 11.08 6.53 -2.52
N GLY A 477 9.88 5.95 -2.62
CA GLY A 477 8.77 6.24 -1.72
C GLY A 477 7.67 7.14 -2.30
N GLY A 478 7.77 7.57 -3.58
CA GLY A 478 6.68 8.25 -4.30
C GLY A 478 6.39 9.70 -3.89
N GLY A 479 7.24 10.36 -3.09
CA GLY A 479 7.14 11.79 -2.78
C GLY A 479 5.91 12.19 -1.93
N TRP A 480 5.28 11.25 -1.24
CA TRP A 480 4.04 11.48 -0.49
C TRP A 480 4.15 12.60 0.55
N TRP A 481 5.32 12.84 1.11
CA TRP A 481 5.58 13.88 2.12
C TRP A 481 5.45 15.31 1.59
N HIS A 482 5.41 15.49 0.27
CA HIS A 482 5.11 16.74 -0.41
C HIS A 482 3.70 16.84 -0.97
N ARG A 483 2.84 15.85 -0.69
CA ARG A 483 1.46 15.83 -1.18
C ARG A 483 0.52 16.44 -0.15
N ASN A 484 -0.34 17.36 -0.64
CA ASN A 484 -1.36 18.05 0.14
C ASN A 484 -2.78 17.61 -0.22
N ASP A 485 -2.95 16.53 -0.98
CA ASP A 485 -4.27 16.07 -1.38
C ASP A 485 -5.08 15.53 -0.17
N THR A 486 -6.39 15.63 -0.29
CA THR A 486 -7.33 15.27 0.79
C THR A 486 -7.29 13.78 1.15
N ALA A 487 -6.83 12.92 0.24
CA ALA A 487 -6.69 11.49 0.48
C ALA A 487 -5.63 11.18 1.55
N MET A 488 -4.69 12.08 1.77
CA MET A 488 -3.61 11.94 2.76
C MET A 488 -3.77 12.79 4.02
N LYS A 489 -4.76 13.70 4.07
CA LYS A 489 -5.11 14.46 5.28
C LYS A 489 -5.85 13.58 6.27
N VAL A 490 -5.11 12.73 6.92
CA VAL A 490 -5.58 12.04 8.11
C VAL A 490 -5.24 12.89 9.32
N PRO A 491 -6.15 13.09 10.27
CA PRO A 491 -5.84 13.80 11.50
C PRO A 491 -4.60 13.17 12.14
N SER A 492 -3.62 14.00 12.49
CA SER A 492 -2.49 13.53 13.29
C SER A 492 -3.07 12.91 14.56
N THR A 493 -2.80 11.64 14.81
CA THR A 493 -3.14 10.99 16.06
C THR A 493 -2.14 11.44 17.11
N ASP A 494 -2.32 12.65 17.61
CA ASP A 494 -1.80 12.95 18.92
C ASP A 494 -2.73 12.28 19.93
N TRP A 495 -2.42 11.05 20.29
CA TRP A 495 -3.19 10.29 21.28
C TRP A 495 -3.16 10.96 22.65
N HIS A 496 -2.19 11.86 22.93
CA HIS A 496 -2.17 12.70 24.12
C HIS A 496 -3.24 13.82 24.07
N ALA A 497 -3.64 14.27 22.89
CA ALA A 497 -4.68 15.27 22.74
C ALA A 497 -6.10 14.69 22.80
N ALA A 498 -6.26 13.38 22.78
CA ALA A 498 -7.55 12.72 22.86
C ALA A 498 -8.03 12.46 24.30
N PHE A 499 -7.20 12.77 25.32
CA PHE A 499 -7.47 12.69 26.75
C PHE A 499 -6.92 13.96 27.45
#